data_bb6976caa9a7f23e4aec58241c797f51
#
_entry.id   bb6976caa9a7f23e4aec58241c797f51
#
_cell.length_a   1.000
_cell.length_b   1.000
_cell.length_c   1.000
_cell.angle_alpha   90.00
_cell.angle_beta   90.00
_cell.angle_gamma   90.00
#
_symmetry.space_group_name_H-M   'P 1'
#
loop_
_entity.id
_entity.type
_entity.pdbx_description
1 polymer ?
#
loop_
_entity_poly.entity_id
_entity_poly.type
_entity_poly.pdbx_seq_one_letter_code
_entity_poly.pdbx_strand_id
1 'polypeptide(L)'
;MIGDAVNIAARLETACSQYFIDNLVSDSVAKDAHDNFSLRIIDRIKVYGKETPVAVYEIINEVENTSQEEKDLIAHFEKGFNAYTKGKFSVGLKHFQKAKPLEIDRGYPSTPSDVYISRCKILDKTPPEDWDGTWTLESK
;
A
#
# COMPACT_ATOMS: atom_id res chain seq x y z
N MET A 1 -19.16 14.64 -0.24
CA MET A 1 -20.22 14.29 -1.21
C MET A 1 -20.42 12.78 -1.26
N ILE A 2 -21.68 12.38 -1.36
CA ILE A 2 -22.05 10.94 -1.38
C ILE A 2 -21.38 10.21 -2.54
N GLY A 3 -21.29 10.82 -3.72
CA GLY A 3 -20.67 10.21 -4.89
C GLY A 3 -19.19 9.88 -4.69
N ASP A 4 -18.45 10.78 -4.05
CA ASP A 4 -17.04 10.56 -3.77
C ASP A 4 -16.83 9.40 -2.81
N ALA A 5 -17.67 9.30 -1.77
CA ALA A 5 -17.57 8.21 -0.80
C ALA A 5 -17.84 6.86 -1.46
N VAL A 6 -18.85 6.80 -2.34
CA VAL A 6 -19.18 5.57 -3.08
C VAL A 6 -18.02 5.18 -4.01
N ASN A 7 -17.44 6.14 -4.73
CA ASN A 7 -16.33 5.88 -5.64
C ASN A 7 -15.10 5.39 -4.90
N ILE A 8 -14.80 5.99 -3.75
CA ILE A 8 -13.68 5.56 -2.91
C ILE A 8 -13.90 4.14 -2.42
N ALA A 9 -15.09 3.83 -1.91
CA ALA A 9 -15.41 2.49 -1.41
C ALA A 9 -15.27 1.42 -2.49
N ALA A 10 -15.79 1.69 -3.69
CA ALA A 10 -15.68 0.75 -4.82
C ALA A 10 -14.22 0.53 -5.22
N ARG A 11 -13.42 1.60 -5.22
CA ARG A 11 -12.01 1.54 -5.57
C ARG A 11 -11.22 0.75 -4.53
N LEU A 12 -11.53 0.93 -3.25
CA LEU A 12 -10.88 0.20 -2.16
C LEU A 12 -11.16 -1.29 -2.24
N GLU A 13 -12.39 -1.67 -2.55
CA GLU A 13 -12.76 -3.07 -2.72
C GLU A 13 -11.95 -3.73 -3.85
N THR A 14 -11.84 -3.05 -4.99
CA THR A 14 -11.04 -3.54 -6.11
C THR A 14 -9.57 -3.66 -5.73
N ALA A 15 -9.06 -2.66 -5.03
CA ALA A 15 -7.65 -2.62 -4.64
C ALA A 15 -7.29 -3.74 -3.67
N CYS A 16 -8.20 -4.14 -2.77
CA CYS A 16 -7.93 -5.25 -1.85
C CYS A 16 -7.48 -6.50 -2.60
N SER A 17 -8.18 -6.86 -3.67
CA SER A 17 -7.83 -8.05 -4.45
C SER A 17 -6.49 -7.90 -5.17
N GLN A 18 -6.13 -6.69 -5.58
CA GLN A 18 -4.88 -6.43 -6.28
C GLN A 18 -3.66 -6.48 -5.37
N TYR A 19 -3.86 -6.22 -4.07
CA TYR A 19 -2.77 -6.25 -3.08
C TYR A 19 -2.80 -7.49 -2.19
N PHE A 20 -3.76 -8.39 -2.40
CA PHE A 20 -3.88 -9.65 -1.65
C PHE A 20 -4.10 -9.41 -0.16
N ILE A 21 -4.99 -8.48 0.18
CA ILE A 21 -5.32 -8.13 1.56
C ILE A 21 -6.83 -8.17 1.78
N ASP A 22 -7.22 -8.21 3.06
CA ASP A 22 -8.62 -8.37 3.46
C ASP A 22 -9.33 -7.05 3.71
N ASN A 23 -8.57 -6.01 4.06
CA ASN A 23 -9.16 -4.72 4.38
C ASN A 23 -8.30 -3.58 3.85
N LEU A 24 -8.96 -2.47 3.56
CA LEU A 24 -8.29 -1.28 3.08
C LEU A 24 -9.14 -0.08 3.48
N VAL A 25 -8.53 0.90 4.12
CA VAL A 25 -9.23 2.10 4.59
C VAL A 25 -8.60 3.35 4.00
N SER A 26 -9.43 4.39 3.88
CA SER A 26 -8.96 5.67 3.38
C SER A 26 -8.11 6.39 4.43
N ASP A 27 -7.39 7.41 3.97
CA ASP A 27 -6.55 8.24 4.84
C ASP A 27 -7.36 8.87 5.99
N SER A 28 -8.58 9.31 5.73
CA SER A 28 -9.42 9.91 6.77
C SER A 28 -9.79 8.90 7.86
N VAL A 29 -10.11 7.67 7.47
CA VAL A 29 -10.39 6.59 8.43
C VAL A 29 -9.12 6.22 9.20
N ALA A 30 -7.98 6.17 8.50
CA ALA A 30 -6.69 5.86 9.13
C ALA A 30 -6.32 6.90 10.19
N LYS A 31 -6.55 8.18 9.93
CA LYS A 31 -6.30 9.24 10.91
C LYS A 31 -7.10 9.06 12.19
N ASP A 32 -8.36 8.63 12.07
CA ASP A 32 -9.20 8.38 13.23
C ASP A 32 -8.80 7.12 13.97
N ALA A 33 -8.26 6.13 13.27
CA ALA A 33 -7.97 4.82 13.83
C ALA A 33 -6.54 4.66 14.38
N HIS A 34 -5.60 5.55 14.02
CA HIS A 34 -4.18 5.32 14.28
C HIS A 34 -3.78 5.22 15.75
N ASP A 35 -4.57 5.78 16.67
CA ASP A 35 -4.29 5.69 18.10
C ASP A 35 -4.59 4.30 18.65
N ASN A 36 -5.51 3.57 18.01
CA ASN A 36 -6.00 2.29 18.50
C ASN A 36 -5.54 1.11 17.65
N PHE A 37 -5.10 1.35 16.43
CA PHE A 37 -4.75 0.30 15.48
C PHE A 37 -3.42 0.58 14.81
N SER A 38 -2.67 -0.48 14.54
CA SER A 38 -1.45 -0.41 13.75
C SER A 38 -1.83 -0.47 12.29
N LEU A 39 -1.36 0.49 11.51
CA LEU A 39 -1.72 0.67 10.12
C LEU A 39 -0.49 0.54 9.22
N ARG A 40 -0.68 -0.07 8.06
CA ARG A 40 0.36 -0.15 7.04
C ARG A 40 -0.09 0.63 5.82
N ILE A 41 0.74 1.57 5.34
CA ILE A 41 0.47 2.24 4.07
C ILE A 41 0.51 1.19 2.95
N ILE A 42 -0.50 1.16 2.11
CA ILE A 42 -0.54 0.22 0.99
C ILE A 42 -0.23 0.93 -0.32
N ASP A 43 -0.86 2.07 -0.57
CA ASP A 43 -0.63 2.80 -1.81
C ASP A 43 -1.23 4.20 -1.73
N ARG A 44 -1.01 4.96 -2.78
CA ARG A 44 -1.70 6.21 -3.06
C ARG A 44 -2.42 6.00 -4.38
N ILE A 45 -3.73 6.03 -4.36
CA ILE A 45 -4.54 5.74 -5.53
C ILE A 45 -5.30 6.99 -5.99
N LYS A 46 -5.47 7.11 -7.30
CA LYS A 46 -6.29 8.16 -7.88
C LYS A 46 -7.70 7.64 -8.04
N VAL A 47 -8.65 8.40 -7.50
CA VAL A 47 -10.06 8.09 -7.63
C VAL A 47 -10.61 8.87 -8.81
N TYR A 48 -11.51 8.25 -9.55
CA TYR A 48 -12.13 8.88 -10.71
C TYR A 48 -12.71 10.26 -10.34
N GLY A 49 -12.33 11.26 -11.13
CA GLY A 49 -12.79 12.63 -10.91
C GLY A 49 -11.95 13.43 -9.92
N LYS A 50 -10.92 12.83 -9.32
CA LYS A 50 -10.02 13.52 -8.42
C LYS A 50 -8.61 13.55 -8.99
N GLU A 51 -7.98 14.72 -8.92
CA GLU A 51 -6.60 14.89 -9.40
C GLU A 51 -5.58 14.44 -8.38
N THR A 52 -5.88 14.60 -7.09
CA THR A 52 -4.95 14.27 -6.02
C THR A 52 -5.11 12.82 -5.59
N PRO A 53 -4.02 12.05 -5.55
CA PRO A 53 -4.08 10.68 -5.05
C PRO A 53 -4.46 10.65 -3.57
N VAL A 54 -5.16 9.59 -3.17
CA VAL A 54 -5.57 9.36 -1.80
C VAL A 54 -4.74 8.22 -1.23
N ALA A 55 -4.12 8.43 -0.07
CA ALA A 55 -3.39 7.36 0.62
C ALA A 55 -4.39 6.36 1.19
N VAL A 56 -4.07 5.08 1.06
CA VAL A 56 -4.91 4.00 1.58
C VAL A 56 -4.07 3.08 2.43
N TYR A 57 -4.68 2.55 3.49
CA TYR A 57 -3.98 1.82 4.54
C TYR A 57 -4.66 0.51 4.83
N GLU A 58 -3.86 -0.45 5.25
CA GLU A 58 -4.36 -1.72 5.80
C GLU A 58 -4.33 -1.65 7.31
N ILE A 59 -5.39 -2.09 7.98
CA ILE A 59 -5.41 -2.27 9.44
C ILE A 59 -4.78 -3.62 9.73
N ILE A 60 -3.63 -3.61 10.41
CA ILE A 60 -2.89 -4.83 10.73
C ILE A 60 -3.42 -5.47 12.00
N ASN A 61 -3.51 -4.70 13.09
CA ASN A 61 -3.93 -5.21 14.39
C ASN A 61 -4.22 -4.05 15.33
N GLU A 62 -4.82 -4.34 16.47
CA GLU A 62 -4.90 -3.36 17.54
C GLU A 62 -3.48 -3.04 18.03
N VAL A 63 -3.22 -1.79 18.38
CA VAL A 63 -1.88 -1.35 18.79
C VAL A 63 -1.32 -2.24 19.90
N GLU A 64 -2.13 -2.52 20.93
CA GLU A 64 -1.69 -3.31 22.09
C GLU A 64 -1.42 -4.78 21.76
N ASN A 65 -1.99 -5.29 20.67
CA ASN A 65 -1.82 -6.68 20.23
C ASN A 65 -0.84 -6.84 19.07
N THR A 66 -0.23 -5.75 18.62
CA THR A 66 0.68 -5.77 17.49
C THR A 66 2.00 -6.42 17.89
N SER A 67 2.38 -7.49 17.19
CA SER A 67 3.64 -8.19 17.45
C SER A 67 4.83 -7.39 16.93
N GLN A 68 6.03 -7.77 17.38
CA GLN A 68 7.26 -7.13 16.88
C GLN A 68 7.44 -7.40 15.39
N GLU A 69 7.11 -8.60 14.92
CA GLU A 69 7.17 -8.93 13.49
C GLU A 69 6.25 -8.04 12.67
N GLU A 70 5.05 -7.79 13.18
CA GLU A 70 4.10 -6.90 12.51
C GLU A 70 4.60 -5.47 12.48
N LYS A 71 5.21 -5.00 13.57
CA LYS A 71 5.82 -3.66 13.63
C LYS A 71 6.96 -3.54 12.62
N ASP A 72 7.80 -4.57 12.53
CA ASP A 72 8.92 -4.60 11.58
C ASP A 72 8.42 -4.62 10.15
N LEU A 73 7.35 -5.38 9.88
CA LEU A 73 6.72 -5.39 8.56
C LEU A 73 6.26 -3.99 8.17
N ILE A 74 5.54 -3.33 9.06
CA ILE A 74 5.03 -1.97 8.81
C ILE A 74 6.19 -1.01 8.53
N ALA A 75 7.25 -1.08 9.33
CA ALA A 75 8.40 -0.18 9.20
C ALA A 75 9.16 -0.40 7.89
N HIS A 76 9.45 -1.64 7.54
CA HIS A 76 10.15 -1.94 6.29
C HIS A 76 9.30 -1.59 5.07
N PHE A 77 8.02 -1.91 5.12
CA PHE A 77 7.12 -1.60 4.02
C PHE A 77 7.01 -0.09 3.80
N GLU A 78 6.89 0.67 4.88
CA GLU A 78 6.81 2.14 4.80
C GLU A 78 8.08 2.73 4.20
N LYS A 79 9.25 2.25 4.62
CA LYS A 79 10.52 2.71 4.05
C LYS A 79 10.62 2.39 2.56
N GLY A 80 10.17 1.19 2.18
CA GLY A 80 10.11 0.79 0.78
C GLY A 80 9.17 1.68 -0.01
N PHE A 81 8.01 1.93 0.52
CA PHE A 81 7.01 2.78 -0.14
C PHE A 81 7.51 4.21 -0.31
N ASN A 82 8.14 4.78 0.70
CA ASN A 82 8.71 6.13 0.62
C ASN A 82 9.78 6.23 -0.46
N ALA A 83 10.66 5.24 -0.56
CA ALA A 83 11.69 5.20 -1.60
C ALA A 83 11.04 5.06 -2.98
N TYR A 84 10.06 4.17 -3.09
CA TYR A 84 9.32 3.92 -4.32
C TYR A 84 8.65 5.21 -4.84
N THR A 85 7.96 5.94 -3.96
CA THR A 85 7.28 7.18 -4.38
C THR A 85 8.25 8.27 -4.82
N LYS A 86 9.48 8.23 -4.33
CA LYS A 86 10.53 9.19 -4.71
C LYS A 86 11.35 8.75 -5.93
N GLY A 87 10.98 7.64 -6.54
CA GLY A 87 11.70 7.12 -7.71
C GLY A 87 12.96 6.34 -7.38
N LYS A 88 13.20 6.04 -6.11
CA LYS A 88 14.37 5.27 -5.67
C LYS A 88 14.01 3.78 -5.65
N PHE A 89 13.82 3.21 -6.83
CA PHE A 89 13.26 1.87 -6.96
C PHE A 89 14.17 0.77 -6.42
N SER A 90 15.48 0.88 -6.61
CA SER A 90 16.41 -0.13 -6.09
C SER A 90 16.45 -0.11 -4.57
N VAL A 91 16.35 1.06 -3.94
CA VAL A 91 16.28 1.19 -2.49
C VAL A 91 14.95 0.61 -1.98
N GLY A 92 13.86 0.97 -2.64
CA GLY A 92 12.53 0.44 -2.31
C GLY A 92 12.51 -1.07 -2.39
N LEU A 93 13.08 -1.63 -3.45
CA LEU A 93 13.17 -3.08 -3.64
C LEU A 93 13.81 -3.78 -2.44
N LYS A 94 14.93 -3.25 -1.94
CA LYS A 94 15.62 -3.84 -0.79
C LYS A 94 14.73 -3.86 0.46
N HIS A 95 14.00 -2.78 0.70
CA HIS A 95 13.10 -2.71 1.85
C HIS A 95 11.93 -3.67 1.71
N PHE A 96 11.34 -3.78 0.52
CA PHE A 96 10.24 -4.73 0.29
C PHE A 96 10.72 -6.17 0.39
N GLN A 97 11.95 -6.46 0.00
CA GLN A 97 12.54 -7.79 0.17
C GLN A 97 12.72 -8.15 1.65
N LYS A 98 12.98 -7.15 2.50
CA LYS A 98 13.05 -7.36 3.95
C LYS A 98 11.66 -7.52 4.56
N ALA A 99 10.66 -6.85 4.01
CA ALA A 99 9.27 -6.97 4.47
C ALA A 99 8.63 -8.30 4.10
N LYS A 100 9.00 -8.87 2.96
CA LYS A 100 8.37 -10.08 2.43
C LYS A 100 8.31 -11.24 3.42
N PRO A 101 9.41 -11.64 4.09
CA PRO A 101 9.34 -12.76 5.03
C PRO A 101 8.50 -12.47 6.26
N LEU A 102 8.16 -11.21 6.51
CA LEU A 102 7.34 -10.79 7.64
C LEU A 102 5.86 -10.68 7.30
N GLU A 103 5.51 -10.85 6.02
CA GLU A 103 4.12 -10.75 5.59
C GLU A 103 3.24 -11.80 6.26
N ILE A 104 1.99 -11.41 6.50
CA ILE A 104 1.02 -12.27 7.15
C ILE A 104 0.45 -13.25 6.12
N ASP A 105 0.47 -14.54 6.47
CA ASP A 105 -0.12 -15.57 5.61
C ASP A 105 -1.65 -15.54 5.76
N ARG A 106 -2.34 -15.16 4.70
CA ARG A 106 -3.80 -15.07 4.68
C ARG A 106 -4.42 -16.05 3.69
N GLY A 107 -3.61 -16.95 3.13
CA GLY A 107 -4.08 -17.90 2.14
C GLY A 107 -4.15 -17.36 0.72
N TYR A 108 -3.67 -16.14 0.49
CA TYR A 108 -3.61 -15.58 -0.86
C TYR A 108 -2.32 -16.05 -1.56
N PRO A 109 -2.32 -16.08 -2.91
CA PRO A 109 -1.14 -16.54 -3.65
C PRO A 109 0.04 -15.58 -3.61
N SER A 110 -0.15 -14.37 -3.11
CA SER A 110 0.91 -13.36 -3.06
C SER A 110 0.68 -12.41 -1.89
N THR A 111 1.51 -11.38 -1.77
CA THR A 111 1.46 -10.39 -0.68
C THR A 111 1.68 -8.98 -1.24
N PRO A 112 1.35 -7.94 -0.47
CA PRO A 112 1.67 -6.57 -0.88
C PRO A 112 3.17 -6.37 -1.16
N SER A 113 4.04 -7.00 -0.39
CA SER A 113 5.49 -6.90 -0.63
C SER A 113 5.86 -7.45 -1.99
N ASP A 114 5.27 -8.58 -2.41
CA ASP A 114 5.50 -9.16 -3.74
C ASP A 114 5.05 -8.20 -4.85
N VAL A 115 3.91 -7.54 -4.66
CA VAL A 115 3.40 -6.57 -5.63
C VAL A 115 4.43 -5.46 -5.86
N TYR A 116 4.97 -4.90 -4.78
CA TYR A 116 5.95 -3.81 -4.88
C TYR A 116 7.31 -4.27 -5.34
N ILE A 117 7.73 -5.49 -5.00
CA ILE A 117 8.96 -6.06 -5.53
C ILE A 117 8.88 -6.12 -7.06
N SER A 118 7.76 -6.59 -7.58
CA SER A 118 7.53 -6.65 -9.02
C SER A 118 7.55 -5.26 -9.66
N ARG A 119 6.84 -4.30 -9.06
CA ARG A 119 6.79 -2.93 -9.56
C ARG A 119 8.17 -2.28 -9.56
N CYS A 120 8.91 -2.44 -8.47
CA CYS A 120 10.24 -1.85 -8.34
C CYS A 120 11.19 -2.41 -9.40
N LYS A 121 11.13 -3.70 -9.69
CA LYS A 121 11.96 -4.32 -10.72
C LYS A 121 11.62 -3.76 -12.10
N ILE A 122 10.34 -3.61 -12.41
CA ILE A 122 9.87 -3.06 -13.67
C ILE A 122 10.32 -1.61 -13.82
N LEU A 123 10.09 -0.80 -12.81
CA LEU A 123 10.38 0.63 -12.82
C LEU A 123 11.88 0.93 -12.82
N ASP A 124 12.67 0.12 -12.13
CA ASP A 124 14.12 0.28 -12.10
C ASP A 124 14.74 -0.01 -13.45
N LYS A 125 14.15 -0.92 -14.20
CA LYS A 125 14.61 -1.31 -15.52
C LYS A 125 14.34 -0.22 -16.56
N THR A 126 13.17 0.43 -16.46
CA THR A 126 12.77 1.50 -17.38
C THR A 126 12.12 2.62 -16.56
N PRO A 127 12.93 3.45 -15.88
CA PRO A 127 12.37 4.49 -15.01
C PRO A 127 11.53 5.48 -15.81
N PRO A 128 10.31 5.80 -15.34
CA PRO A 128 9.46 6.80 -16.01
C PRO A 128 10.06 8.20 -15.87
N GLU A 129 9.95 9.02 -16.90
CA GLU A 129 10.43 10.40 -16.85
C GLU A 129 9.62 11.27 -15.89
N ASP A 130 8.32 11.05 -15.84
CA ASP A 130 7.39 11.86 -15.05
C ASP A 130 6.84 11.07 -13.88
N TRP A 131 7.73 10.44 -13.10
CA TRP A 131 7.30 9.64 -11.98
C TRP A 131 6.68 10.51 -10.88
N ASP A 132 5.40 10.31 -10.61
CA ASP A 132 4.63 11.06 -9.61
C ASP A 132 4.38 10.25 -8.33
N GLY A 133 4.95 9.07 -8.22
CA GLY A 133 4.75 8.20 -7.07
C GLY A 133 3.51 7.34 -7.15
N THR A 134 2.82 7.35 -8.29
CA THR A 134 1.55 6.64 -8.46
C THR A 134 1.66 5.59 -9.57
N TRP A 135 1.27 4.37 -9.25
CA TRP A 135 1.13 3.31 -10.23
C TRP A 135 -0.29 3.33 -10.78
N THR A 136 -0.42 3.32 -12.09
CA THR A 136 -1.73 3.27 -12.71
C THR A 136 -2.26 1.85 -12.66
N LEU A 137 -3.30 1.64 -11.85
CA LEU A 137 -3.99 0.37 -11.81
C LEU A 137 -4.87 0.26 -13.05
N GLU A 138 -4.63 -0.78 -13.84
CA GLU A 138 -5.45 -1.00 -15.00
C GLU A 138 -6.83 -1.50 -14.57
N SER A 139 -7.84 -0.82 -15.06
CA SER A 139 -9.22 -1.17 -14.77
C SER A 139 -9.69 -2.24 -15.73
N LYS A 140 -9.51 -3.47 -15.35
CA LYS A 140 -10.01 -4.58 -16.15
C LYS A 140 -10.76 -5.57 -15.32
#